data_918b5de08a81c9e724c0d9a34df66697
#
_entry.id   918b5de08a81c9e724c0d9a34df66697
#
_cell.length_a   1.000
_cell.length_b   1.000
_cell.length_c   1.000
_cell.angle_alpha   90.00
_cell.angle_beta   90.00
_cell.angle_gamma   90.00
#
_symmetry.space_group_name_H-M   'P 1'
#
loop_
_entity.id
_entity.type
_entity.pdbx_description
1 polymer ?
#
loop_
_entity_poly.entity_id
_entity_poly.type
_entity_poly.pdbx_seq_one_letter_code
_entity_poly.pdbx_strand_id
1 'polypeptide(L)'
;MESKFHFTVDSQSNLLKFQQLIASINEAISKNLLKVGDMLPSVNQLCKESSLSRDTVFKAYAELKNRGVIESVPNRGYFVAKAITKVFLFLDTIKAYKEVLYGSFLESLSDNIAVDLHFHHYNIDDFEKIIKESLGKYTKYIIMNFDHKRVPEIIRQIPASKLLVIDWNIHEQEGSSSIYQDFGQGLYDSLVSGLDLIRKYKQFIYLYPTFTYHPKVSVPYFEKFCTDYQINFKMLYDFKKFDLQKGELYLLVSDRTLAKFLDQCAQKNLVPGRDVGVISYNETPMKKYVKDGITVISTDFELMGKKIAEFANTGEKTNLVIPTKLSIRSSI
;
A
#
# COMPACT_ATOMS: atom_id res chain seq x y z
N MET A 1 12.39 -35.20 22.46
CA MET A 1 10.97 -35.22 22.03
C MET A 1 10.89 -36.09 20.80
N GLU A 2 10.12 -37.17 20.84
CA GLU A 2 9.90 -38.00 19.66
C GLU A 2 8.97 -37.29 18.70
N SER A 3 9.30 -37.32 17.41
CA SER A 3 8.44 -36.74 16.35
C SER A 3 7.15 -37.53 16.26
N LYS A 4 6.02 -36.83 16.19
CA LYS A 4 4.68 -37.41 15.97
C LYS A 4 4.42 -37.85 14.53
N PHE A 5 5.38 -37.63 13.65
CA PHE A 5 5.24 -37.91 12.22
C PHE A 5 5.91 -39.23 11.86
N HIS A 6 5.12 -40.13 11.28
CA HIS A 6 5.60 -41.42 10.73
C HIS A 6 5.31 -41.46 9.23
N PHE A 7 6.28 -41.92 8.46
CA PHE A 7 6.18 -42.06 7.02
C PHE A 7 6.40 -43.52 6.58
N THR A 8 5.54 -43.98 5.74
CA THR A 8 5.65 -45.32 5.10
C THR A 8 5.67 -45.13 3.59
N VAL A 9 6.59 -45.83 2.90
CA VAL A 9 6.67 -45.81 1.43
C VAL A 9 5.54 -46.65 0.86
N ASP A 10 4.75 -46.06 -0.03
CA ASP A 10 3.78 -46.79 -0.84
C ASP A 10 4.46 -47.35 -2.11
N SER A 11 4.63 -48.66 -2.19
CA SER A 11 5.24 -49.34 -3.33
C SER A 11 4.36 -49.37 -4.59
N GLN A 12 3.07 -49.06 -4.45
CA GLN A 12 2.10 -49.03 -5.56
C GLN A 12 1.97 -47.61 -6.15
N SER A 13 2.56 -46.63 -5.51
CA SER A 13 2.49 -45.24 -5.97
C SER A 13 3.41 -44.97 -7.17
N ASN A 14 2.91 -44.23 -8.16
CA ASN A 14 3.69 -43.76 -9.31
C ASN A 14 4.62 -42.62 -8.99
N LEU A 15 4.56 -42.06 -7.77
CA LEU A 15 5.44 -40.96 -7.31
C LEU A 15 6.81 -41.50 -6.89
N LEU A 16 7.86 -40.75 -7.20
CA LEU A 16 9.20 -41.02 -6.68
C LEU A 16 9.20 -40.94 -5.14
N LYS A 17 10.00 -41.78 -4.47
CA LYS A 17 10.03 -41.89 -3.00
C LYS A 17 10.21 -40.53 -2.29
N PHE A 18 11.04 -39.62 -2.82
CA PHE A 18 11.20 -38.29 -2.23
C PHE A 18 9.91 -37.44 -2.41
N GLN A 19 9.17 -37.59 -3.52
CA GLN A 19 7.90 -36.89 -3.74
C GLN A 19 6.79 -37.39 -2.82
N GLN A 20 6.77 -38.72 -2.51
CA GLN A 20 5.85 -39.30 -1.54
C GLN A 20 6.11 -38.72 -0.15
N LEU A 21 7.38 -38.59 0.27
CA LEU A 21 7.73 -37.98 1.55
C LEU A 21 7.29 -36.51 1.61
N ILE A 22 7.49 -35.73 0.54
CA ILE A 22 7.03 -34.36 0.43
C ILE A 22 5.51 -34.27 0.58
N ALA A 23 4.77 -35.11 -0.15
CA ALA A 23 3.31 -35.16 -0.12
C ALA A 23 2.79 -35.49 1.29
N SER A 24 3.40 -36.48 1.95
CA SER A 24 3.00 -36.91 3.29
C SER A 24 3.23 -35.83 4.35
N ILE A 25 4.35 -35.09 4.28
CA ILE A 25 4.61 -33.96 5.20
C ILE A 25 3.61 -32.83 4.97
N ASN A 26 3.33 -32.47 3.70
CA ASN A 26 2.33 -31.46 3.39
C ASN A 26 0.92 -31.84 3.85
N GLU A 27 0.56 -33.11 3.71
CA GLU A 27 -0.71 -33.66 4.20
C GLU A 27 -0.81 -33.60 5.72
N ALA A 28 0.26 -33.96 6.43
CA ALA A 28 0.31 -33.92 7.89
C ALA A 28 0.17 -32.46 8.41
N ILE A 29 0.77 -31.49 7.71
CA ILE A 29 0.61 -30.08 8.02
C ILE A 29 -0.83 -29.62 7.73
N SER A 30 -1.40 -29.97 6.58
CA SER A 30 -2.76 -29.58 6.19
C SER A 30 -3.83 -30.15 7.13
N LYS A 31 -3.60 -31.35 7.68
CA LYS A 31 -4.46 -31.97 8.68
C LYS A 31 -4.17 -31.55 10.13
N ASN A 32 -3.30 -30.55 10.36
CA ASN A 32 -2.86 -30.09 11.68
C ASN A 32 -2.24 -31.18 12.58
N LEU A 33 -1.73 -32.26 11.98
CA LEU A 33 -0.94 -33.29 12.69
C LEU A 33 0.47 -32.79 12.99
N LEU A 34 1.03 -32.00 12.07
CA LEU A 34 2.25 -31.24 12.26
C LEU A 34 1.90 -29.72 12.28
N LYS A 35 2.32 -29.05 13.33
CA LYS A 35 2.11 -27.60 13.52
C LYS A 35 3.39 -26.83 13.28
N VAL A 36 3.28 -25.54 13.00
CA VAL A 36 4.42 -24.63 12.93
C VAL A 36 5.27 -24.76 14.20
N GLY A 37 6.58 -24.91 14.03
CA GLY A 37 7.54 -25.13 15.12
C GLY A 37 7.68 -26.57 15.58
N ASP A 38 6.84 -27.51 15.10
CA ASP A 38 7.02 -28.94 15.41
C ASP A 38 8.30 -29.47 14.74
N MET A 39 9.04 -30.27 15.49
CA MET A 39 10.26 -30.89 15.00
C MET A 39 9.93 -32.08 14.09
N LEU A 40 10.54 -32.10 12.92
CA LEU A 40 10.49 -33.23 11.99
C LEU A 40 11.51 -34.31 12.39
N PRO A 41 11.29 -35.58 12.02
CA PRO A 41 12.28 -36.62 12.23
C PRO A 41 13.61 -36.25 11.60
N SER A 42 14.70 -36.63 12.26
CA SER A 42 16.03 -36.47 11.66
C SER A 42 16.17 -37.34 10.40
N VAL A 43 17.09 -36.97 9.52
CA VAL A 43 17.38 -37.77 8.31
C VAL A 43 17.70 -39.23 8.69
N ASN A 44 18.49 -39.42 9.75
CA ASN A 44 18.86 -40.77 10.21
C ASN A 44 17.64 -41.55 10.75
N GLN A 45 16.74 -40.88 11.44
CA GLN A 45 15.51 -41.47 11.96
C GLN A 45 14.60 -41.92 10.82
N LEU A 46 14.32 -41.06 9.83
CA LEU A 46 13.52 -41.42 8.66
C LEU A 46 14.13 -42.58 7.87
N CYS A 47 15.43 -42.61 7.70
CA CYS A 47 16.11 -43.72 7.03
C CYS A 47 15.89 -45.05 7.75
N LYS A 48 15.89 -45.04 9.09
CA LYS A 48 15.64 -46.26 9.90
C LYS A 48 14.18 -46.70 9.86
N GLU A 49 13.23 -45.76 9.94
CA GLU A 49 11.81 -46.06 10.06
C GLU A 49 11.14 -46.34 8.70
N SER A 50 11.59 -45.73 7.61
CA SER A 50 10.92 -45.82 6.30
C SER A 50 11.71 -46.52 5.20
N SER A 51 12.92 -47.07 5.52
CA SER A 51 13.82 -47.70 4.54
C SER A 51 14.18 -46.79 3.35
N LEU A 52 14.19 -45.47 3.56
CA LEU A 52 14.64 -44.48 2.57
C LEU A 52 16.16 -44.32 2.62
N SER A 53 16.78 -44.05 1.47
CA SER A 53 18.18 -43.64 1.43
C SER A 53 18.33 -42.22 1.99
N ARG A 54 19.51 -41.91 2.54
CA ARG A 54 19.83 -40.55 3.01
C ARG A 54 19.66 -39.51 1.95
N ASP A 55 20.06 -39.80 0.69
CA ASP A 55 19.92 -38.88 -0.43
C ASP A 55 18.46 -38.59 -0.75
N THR A 56 17.58 -39.59 -0.65
CA THR A 56 16.14 -39.43 -0.86
C THR A 56 15.55 -38.48 0.19
N VAL A 57 15.90 -38.65 1.46
CA VAL A 57 15.43 -37.80 2.55
C VAL A 57 16.00 -36.39 2.43
N PHE A 58 17.31 -36.25 2.14
CA PHE A 58 17.93 -34.95 1.93
C PHE A 58 17.30 -34.20 0.76
N LYS A 59 17.01 -34.89 -0.37
CA LYS A 59 16.36 -34.28 -1.52
C LYS A 59 14.95 -33.76 -1.17
N ALA A 60 14.18 -34.56 -0.42
CA ALA A 60 12.84 -34.13 0.04
C ALA A 60 12.92 -32.92 0.98
N TYR A 61 13.83 -32.95 1.95
CA TYR A 61 13.99 -31.87 2.93
C TYR A 61 14.56 -30.60 2.29
N ALA A 62 15.49 -30.71 1.34
CA ALA A 62 15.99 -29.57 0.59
C ALA A 62 14.87 -28.90 -0.22
N GLU A 63 14.03 -29.69 -0.88
CA GLU A 63 12.89 -29.20 -1.65
C GLU A 63 11.85 -28.51 -0.75
N LEU A 64 11.49 -29.15 0.38
CA LEU A 64 10.56 -28.54 1.35
C LEU A 64 11.13 -27.25 1.96
N LYS A 65 12.45 -27.19 2.23
CA LYS A 65 13.13 -26.01 2.70
C LYS A 65 13.13 -24.88 1.64
N ASN A 66 13.42 -25.22 0.38
CA ASN A 66 13.37 -24.25 -0.72
C ASN A 66 11.97 -23.68 -0.93
N ARG A 67 10.92 -24.47 -0.66
CA ARG A 67 9.52 -24.04 -0.68
C ARG A 67 9.09 -23.29 0.59
N GLY A 68 9.96 -23.19 1.60
CA GLY A 68 9.63 -22.56 2.87
C GLY A 68 8.64 -23.34 3.75
N VAL A 69 8.45 -24.63 3.48
CA VAL A 69 7.55 -25.51 4.27
C VAL A 69 8.23 -25.96 5.57
N ILE A 70 9.54 -26.16 5.50
CA ILE A 70 10.36 -26.51 6.67
C ILE A 70 11.58 -25.60 6.76
N GLU A 71 12.13 -25.46 7.96
CA GLU A 71 13.38 -24.77 8.22
C GLU A 71 14.38 -25.69 8.92
N SER A 72 15.66 -25.39 8.78
CA SER A 72 16.75 -26.11 9.43
C SER A 72 17.41 -25.21 10.45
N VAL A 73 17.45 -25.64 11.71
CA VAL A 73 18.12 -24.93 12.80
C VAL A 73 19.42 -25.68 13.11
N PRO A 74 20.59 -25.02 13.01
CA PRO A 74 21.87 -25.67 13.32
C PRO A 74 21.86 -26.38 14.68
N ASN A 75 22.35 -27.61 14.72
CA ASN A 75 22.42 -28.48 15.91
C ASN A 75 21.05 -28.83 16.56
N ARG A 76 19.93 -28.41 15.98
CA ARG A 76 18.61 -28.71 16.52
C ARG A 76 17.76 -29.58 15.59
N GLY A 77 17.99 -29.53 14.26
CA GLY A 77 17.27 -30.34 13.27
C GLY A 77 16.37 -29.56 12.34
N TYR A 78 15.33 -30.23 11.82
CA TYR A 78 14.36 -29.66 10.91
C TYR A 78 13.03 -29.43 11.63
N PHE A 79 12.40 -28.32 11.33
CA PHE A 79 11.15 -27.88 11.94
C PHE A 79 10.15 -27.48 10.86
N VAL A 80 8.86 -27.62 11.13
CA VAL A 80 7.83 -27.02 10.28
C VAL A 80 8.02 -25.50 10.33
N ALA A 81 8.34 -24.93 9.19
CA ALA A 81 8.60 -23.51 9.08
C ALA A 81 7.31 -22.72 9.23
N LYS A 82 7.42 -21.51 9.78
CA LYS A 82 6.37 -20.52 9.67
C LYS A 82 6.31 -20.11 8.19
N ALA A 83 5.24 -20.50 7.48
CA ALA A 83 5.09 -20.12 6.08
C ALA A 83 5.26 -18.60 5.93
N ILE A 84 6.31 -18.19 5.24
CA ILE A 84 6.55 -16.77 4.97
C ILE A 84 5.64 -16.37 3.82
N THR A 85 4.70 -15.49 4.10
CA THR A 85 3.92 -14.80 3.06
C THR A 85 4.79 -13.70 2.46
N LYS A 86 5.10 -13.82 1.16
CA LYS A 86 5.85 -12.78 0.45
C LYS A 86 4.88 -11.78 -0.16
N VAL A 87 5.00 -10.53 0.23
CA VAL A 87 4.18 -9.42 -0.26
C VAL A 87 5.03 -8.53 -1.16
N PHE A 88 4.55 -8.32 -2.38
CA PHE A 88 5.09 -7.31 -3.29
C PHE A 88 4.34 -6.00 -3.04
N LEU A 89 5.04 -4.97 -2.54
CA LEU A 89 4.50 -3.64 -2.33
C LEU A 89 5.09 -2.68 -3.37
N PHE A 90 4.23 -2.15 -4.24
CA PHE A 90 4.64 -1.31 -5.36
C PHE A 90 4.01 0.08 -5.25
N LEU A 91 4.80 1.06 -4.85
CA LEU A 91 4.39 2.44 -4.64
C LEU A 91 4.86 3.33 -5.81
N ASP A 92 4.27 4.51 -5.93
CA ASP A 92 4.67 5.48 -6.95
C ASP A 92 5.98 6.21 -6.60
N THR A 93 6.02 6.91 -5.45
CA THR A 93 7.19 7.67 -4.96
C THR A 93 7.18 7.73 -3.44
N ILE A 94 8.30 8.10 -2.84
CA ILE A 94 8.36 8.43 -1.40
C ILE A 94 7.87 9.87 -1.18
N LYS A 95 6.88 10.05 -0.30
CA LYS A 95 6.38 11.33 0.20
C LYS A 95 6.02 11.19 1.67
N ALA A 96 6.06 12.27 2.43
CA ALA A 96 5.88 12.23 3.89
C ALA A 96 4.58 11.53 4.37
N TYR A 97 3.46 11.68 3.66
CA TYR A 97 2.23 10.97 4.02
C TYR A 97 2.31 9.45 3.76
N LYS A 98 3.16 9.02 2.81
CA LYS A 98 3.38 7.58 2.54
C LYS A 98 4.27 6.92 3.59
N GLU A 99 5.11 7.67 4.27
CA GLU A 99 5.83 7.18 5.45
C GLU A 99 4.84 6.79 6.54
N VAL A 100 3.77 7.59 6.77
CA VAL A 100 2.70 7.26 7.72
C VAL A 100 1.96 6.00 7.30
N LEU A 101 1.56 5.89 6.02
CA LEU A 101 0.92 4.69 5.47
C LEU A 101 1.81 3.46 5.63
N TYR A 102 3.06 3.56 5.21
CA TYR A 102 4.02 2.44 5.24
C TYR A 102 4.37 2.01 6.66
N GLY A 103 4.59 2.96 7.56
CA GLY A 103 4.85 2.68 8.98
C GLY A 103 3.69 1.92 9.62
N SER A 104 2.46 2.44 9.47
CA SER A 104 1.26 1.78 9.99
C SER A 104 1.00 0.40 9.34
N PHE A 105 1.31 0.25 8.06
CA PHE A 105 1.26 -1.05 7.38
C PHE A 105 2.23 -2.05 8.02
N LEU A 106 3.51 -1.68 8.18
CA LEU A 106 4.52 -2.56 8.77
C LEU A 106 4.21 -2.95 10.21
N GLU A 107 3.78 -1.98 11.04
CA GLU A 107 3.43 -2.20 12.44
C GLU A 107 2.24 -3.16 12.63
N SER A 108 1.38 -3.26 11.61
CA SER A 108 0.17 -4.11 11.63
C SER A 108 0.37 -5.47 10.97
N LEU A 109 1.58 -5.78 10.45
CA LEU A 109 1.88 -7.06 9.84
C LEU A 109 2.17 -8.14 10.87
N SER A 110 1.77 -9.36 10.54
CA SER A 110 2.19 -10.56 11.26
C SER A 110 3.66 -10.89 10.98
N ASP A 111 4.37 -11.46 11.99
CA ASP A 111 5.81 -11.77 11.90
C ASP A 111 6.21 -12.73 10.77
N ASN A 112 5.26 -13.41 10.13
CA ASN A 112 5.50 -14.32 9.02
C ASN A 112 5.33 -13.67 7.65
N ILE A 113 5.29 -12.34 7.58
CA ILE A 113 5.17 -11.61 6.33
C ILE A 113 6.48 -10.91 6.02
N ALA A 114 7.01 -11.18 4.82
CA ALA A 114 8.14 -10.46 4.25
C ALA A 114 7.64 -9.53 3.15
N VAL A 115 8.06 -8.28 3.19
CA VAL A 115 7.64 -7.24 2.23
C VAL A 115 8.83 -6.83 1.37
N ASP A 116 8.67 -6.95 0.06
CA ASP A 116 9.59 -6.39 -0.93
C ASP A 116 8.96 -5.09 -1.47
N LEU A 117 9.57 -3.96 -1.11
CA LEU A 117 9.12 -2.62 -1.49
C LEU A 117 9.81 -2.16 -2.78
N HIS A 118 9.02 -1.75 -3.76
CA HIS A 118 9.48 -1.21 -5.03
C HIS A 118 8.79 0.12 -5.34
N PHE A 119 9.42 0.94 -6.23
CA PHE A 119 8.88 2.22 -6.68
C PHE A 119 8.89 2.30 -8.20
N HIS A 120 7.82 2.82 -8.80
CA HIS A 120 7.73 2.99 -10.26
C HIS A 120 7.89 4.44 -10.75
N HIS A 121 7.91 5.40 -9.85
CA HIS A 121 8.13 6.83 -10.14
C HIS A 121 7.27 7.39 -11.29
N TYR A 122 6.05 6.83 -11.50
CA TYR A 122 5.16 7.11 -12.63
C TYR A 122 5.75 6.78 -14.00
N ASN A 123 6.83 5.99 -14.05
CA ASN A 123 7.43 5.50 -15.27
C ASN A 123 6.72 4.21 -15.70
N ILE A 124 6.03 4.24 -16.84
CA ILE A 124 5.23 3.10 -17.30
C ILE A 124 6.09 1.90 -17.73
N ASP A 125 7.29 2.13 -18.24
CA ASP A 125 8.17 1.06 -18.70
C ASP A 125 8.80 0.34 -17.50
N ASP A 126 9.22 1.07 -16.48
CA ASP A 126 9.66 0.51 -15.19
C ASP A 126 8.51 -0.23 -14.49
N PHE A 127 7.30 0.34 -14.50
CA PHE A 127 6.10 -0.28 -13.95
C PHE A 127 5.84 -1.65 -14.60
N GLU A 128 5.84 -1.72 -15.92
CA GLU A 128 5.63 -2.97 -16.65
C GLU A 128 6.75 -3.98 -16.42
N LYS A 129 8.01 -3.54 -16.51
CA LYS A 129 9.18 -4.39 -16.31
C LYS A 129 9.18 -5.03 -14.92
N ILE A 130 9.03 -4.23 -13.87
CA ILE A 130 9.07 -4.70 -12.48
C ILE A 130 7.91 -5.64 -12.18
N ILE A 131 6.68 -5.36 -12.69
CA ILE A 131 5.56 -6.28 -12.55
C ILE A 131 5.86 -7.61 -13.25
N LYS A 132 6.30 -7.61 -14.51
CA LYS A 132 6.63 -8.84 -15.25
C LYS A 132 7.69 -9.68 -14.52
N GLU A 133 8.72 -9.03 -13.99
CA GLU A 133 9.77 -9.70 -13.23
C GLU A 133 9.26 -10.25 -11.88
N SER A 134 8.20 -9.69 -11.32
CA SER A 134 7.61 -10.11 -10.03
C SER A 134 6.64 -11.29 -10.15
N LEU A 135 6.07 -11.55 -11.34
CA LEU A 135 5.03 -12.55 -11.54
C LEU A 135 5.44 -13.93 -11.03
N GLY A 136 4.57 -14.55 -10.24
CA GLY A 136 4.77 -15.88 -9.66
C GLY A 136 5.70 -15.93 -8.45
N LYS A 137 6.40 -14.85 -8.09
CA LYS A 137 7.36 -14.83 -6.96
C LYS A 137 6.72 -14.47 -5.62
N TYR A 138 5.54 -13.87 -5.62
CA TYR A 138 4.88 -13.36 -4.43
C TYR A 138 3.53 -14.02 -4.17
N THR A 139 3.18 -14.07 -2.90
CA THR A 139 1.89 -14.58 -2.44
C THR A 139 0.80 -13.54 -2.67
N LYS A 140 1.13 -12.26 -2.49
CA LYS A 140 0.23 -11.12 -2.62
C LYS A 140 0.93 -9.93 -3.28
N TYR A 141 0.15 -9.13 -4.00
CA TYR A 141 0.58 -7.94 -4.71
C TYR A 141 -0.25 -6.76 -4.24
N ILE A 142 0.39 -5.74 -3.73
CA ILE A 142 -0.21 -4.48 -3.28
C ILE A 142 0.34 -3.38 -4.17
N ILE A 143 -0.50 -2.77 -4.99
CA ILE A 143 -0.07 -1.89 -6.07
C ILE A 143 -0.77 -0.54 -5.96
N MET A 144 0.03 0.51 -5.85
CA MET A 144 -0.41 1.88 -6.08
C MET A 144 -0.30 2.16 -7.58
N ASN A 145 -1.45 2.27 -8.26
CA ASN A 145 -1.48 2.51 -9.69
C ASN A 145 -1.46 4.00 -10.04
N PHE A 146 -1.51 4.33 -11.33
CA PHE A 146 -1.58 5.70 -11.82
C PHE A 146 -2.29 5.77 -13.19
N ASP A 147 -2.73 6.96 -13.58
CA ASP A 147 -3.47 7.19 -14.82
C ASP A 147 -2.56 7.06 -16.04
N HIS A 148 -2.58 5.87 -16.65
CA HIS A 148 -1.91 5.61 -17.91
C HIS A 148 -2.60 4.45 -18.65
N LYS A 149 -2.77 4.57 -19.98
CA LYS A 149 -3.52 3.62 -20.83
C LYS A 149 -3.04 2.18 -20.79
N ARG A 150 -1.74 1.94 -20.50
CA ARG A 150 -1.14 0.59 -20.41
C ARG A 150 -1.33 -0.07 -19.03
N VAL A 151 -1.60 0.69 -18.00
CA VAL A 151 -1.68 0.18 -16.60
C VAL A 151 -2.72 -0.95 -16.46
N PRO A 152 -3.94 -0.86 -17.00
CA PRO A 152 -4.93 -1.94 -16.85
C PRO A 152 -4.46 -3.27 -17.42
N GLU A 153 -3.82 -3.26 -18.59
CA GLU A 153 -3.33 -4.47 -19.25
C GLU A 153 -2.18 -5.12 -18.45
N ILE A 154 -1.30 -4.29 -17.89
CA ILE A 154 -0.16 -4.77 -17.09
C ILE A 154 -0.67 -5.40 -15.79
N ILE A 155 -1.59 -4.75 -15.08
CA ILE A 155 -2.13 -5.23 -13.80
C ILE A 155 -2.92 -6.53 -13.98
N ARG A 156 -3.64 -6.72 -15.09
CA ARG A 156 -4.40 -7.95 -15.38
C ARG A 156 -3.53 -9.20 -15.47
N GLN A 157 -2.22 -9.09 -15.62
CA GLN A 157 -1.30 -10.24 -15.57
C GLN A 157 -1.16 -10.83 -14.17
N ILE A 158 -1.54 -10.08 -13.13
CA ILE A 158 -1.54 -10.55 -11.75
C ILE A 158 -2.89 -11.23 -11.47
N PRO A 159 -2.90 -12.45 -10.89
CA PRO A 159 -4.15 -13.10 -10.51
C PRO A 159 -4.97 -12.20 -9.58
N ALA A 160 -6.23 -11.94 -9.92
CA ALA A 160 -7.12 -11.02 -9.19
C ALA A 160 -7.24 -11.37 -7.70
N SER A 161 -7.24 -12.68 -7.36
CA SER A 161 -7.28 -13.16 -5.97
C SER A 161 -6.05 -12.81 -5.12
N LYS A 162 -4.96 -12.39 -5.76
CA LYS A 162 -3.70 -11.99 -5.09
C LYS A 162 -3.47 -10.47 -5.13
N LEU A 163 -4.32 -9.72 -5.81
CA LEU A 163 -4.14 -8.30 -6.09
C LEU A 163 -4.95 -7.42 -5.14
N LEU A 164 -4.29 -6.45 -4.54
CA LEU A 164 -4.87 -5.29 -3.89
C LEU A 164 -4.37 -4.02 -4.60
N VAL A 165 -5.31 -3.23 -5.13
CA VAL A 165 -5.03 -1.88 -5.65
C VAL A 165 -5.25 -0.86 -4.54
N ILE A 166 -4.30 0.05 -4.35
CA ILE A 166 -4.36 1.05 -3.26
C ILE A 166 -4.27 2.48 -3.78
N ASP A 167 -4.69 3.42 -2.94
CA ASP A 167 -4.64 4.88 -3.11
C ASP A 167 -5.63 5.42 -4.13
N TRP A 168 -5.60 4.99 -5.37
CA TRP A 168 -6.51 5.42 -6.42
C TRP A 168 -7.00 4.25 -7.26
N ASN A 169 -8.31 3.99 -7.24
CA ASN A 169 -8.91 2.89 -7.99
C ASN A 169 -9.54 3.39 -9.31
N ILE A 170 -8.68 3.69 -10.30
CA ILE A 170 -9.13 4.14 -11.63
C ILE A 170 -9.29 2.99 -12.64
N HIS A 171 -8.74 1.82 -12.31
CA HIS A 171 -8.73 0.65 -13.18
C HIS A 171 -9.17 -0.57 -12.38
N GLU A 172 -10.48 -0.72 -12.23
CA GLU A 172 -11.05 -1.87 -11.54
C GLU A 172 -10.81 -3.16 -12.31
N GLN A 173 -10.29 -4.18 -11.62
CA GLN A 173 -10.20 -5.53 -12.13
C GLN A 173 -11.19 -6.40 -11.36
N GLU A 174 -12.12 -7.01 -12.08
CA GLU A 174 -13.11 -7.89 -11.46
C GLU A 174 -12.44 -8.97 -10.60
N GLY A 175 -12.90 -9.09 -9.38
CA GLY A 175 -12.38 -10.08 -8.42
C GLY A 175 -11.12 -9.66 -7.66
N SER A 176 -10.48 -8.51 -7.96
CA SER A 176 -9.41 -7.94 -7.14
C SER A 176 -9.95 -7.21 -5.92
N SER A 177 -9.06 -6.91 -4.98
CA SER A 177 -9.33 -6.04 -3.83
C SER A 177 -8.90 -4.60 -4.10
N SER A 178 -9.56 -3.63 -3.43
CA SER A 178 -9.17 -2.22 -3.49
C SER A 178 -9.33 -1.52 -2.15
N ILE A 179 -8.36 -0.66 -1.80
CA ILE A 179 -8.41 0.26 -0.66
C ILE A 179 -7.93 1.62 -1.16
N TYR A 180 -8.84 2.58 -1.30
CA TYR A 180 -8.54 3.83 -1.98
C TYR A 180 -9.18 5.03 -1.32
N GLN A 181 -8.76 6.23 -1.71
CA GLN A 181 -9.35 7.50 -1.34
C GLN A 181 -10.19 8.07 -2.49
N ASP A 182 -11.23 8.84 -2.14
CA ASP A 182 -12.07 9.53 -3.11
C ASP A 182 -11.55 10.95 -3.34
N PHE A 183 -10.95 11.18 -4.49
CA PHE A 183 -10.43 12.49 -4.90
C PHE A 183 -11.50 13.42 -5.48
N GLY A 184 -12.71 12.92 -5.70
CA GLY A 184 -13.85 13.67 -6.25
C GLY A 184 -14.82 14.10 -5.17
N GLN A 185 -15.78 13.24 -4.84
CA GLN A 185 -16.81 13.54 -3.84
C GLN A 185 -16.20 13.80 -2.46
N GLY A 186 -15.16 13.06 -2.06
CA GLY A 186 -14.47 13.30 -0.79
C GLY A 186 -13.83 14.69 -0.69
N LEU A 187 -13.30 15.23 -1.79
CA LEU A 187 -12.85 16.63 -1.84
C LEU A 187 -14.02 17.60 -1.69
N TYR A 188 -15.11 17.39 -2.46
CA TYR A 188 -16.30 18.23 -2.41
C TYR A 188 -16.87 18.31 -1.00
N ASP A 189 -17.11 17.17 -0.36
CA ASP A 189 -17.68 17.09 1.00
C ASP A 189 -16.76 17.73 2.05
N SER A 190 -15.43 17.55 1.89
CA SER A 190 -14.45 18.22 2.72
C SER A 190 -14.53 19.74 2.61
N LEU A 191 -14.68 20.28 1.40
CA LEU A 191 -14.83 21.73 1.18
C LEU A 191 -16.15 22.24 1.74
N VAL A 192 -17.25 21.48 1.62
CA VAL A 192 -18.55 21.81 2.22
C VAL A 192 -18.43 21.94 3.73
N SER A 193 -17.69 21.05 4.40
CA SER A 193 -17.49 21.11 5.85
C SER A 193 -16.74 22.36 6.33
N GLY A 194 -15.99 23.03 5.45
CA GLY A 194 -15.25 24.26 5.71
C GLY A 194 -15.88 25.52 5.11
N LEU A 195 -17.10 25.44 4.57
CA LEU A 195 -17.73 26.48 3.76
C LEU A 195 -17.72 27.87 4.43
N ASP A 196 -18.06 27.97 5.69
CA ASP A 196 -18.13 29.27 6.40
C ASP A 196 -16.77 29.94 6.51
N LEU A 197 -15.70 29.18 6.62
CA LEU A 197 -14.33 29.69 6.63
C LEU A 197 -13.87 30.08 5.23
N ILE A 198 -14.21 29.29 4.22
CA ILE A 198 -13.86 29.53 2.83
C ILE A 198 -14.53 30.84 2.32
N ARG A 199 -15.77 31.13 2.71
CA ARG A 199 -16.52 32.34 2.35
C ARG A 199 -15.91 33.65 2.85
N LYS A 200 -14.99 33.62 3.80
CA LYS A 200 -14.29 34.82 4.28
C LYS A 200 -13.33 35.41 3.24
N TYR A 201 -12.95 34.61 2.25
CA TYR A 201 -11.98 34.99 1.25
C TYR A 201 -12.66 35.51 -0.03
N LYS A 202 -12.01 36.46 -0.69
CA LYS A 202 -12.51 37.12 -1.92
C LYS A 202 -12.52 36.19 -3.12
N GLN A 203 -11.53 35.30 -3.18
CA GLN A 203 -11.33 34.36 -4.27
C GLN A 203 -10.69 33.07 -3.75
N PHE A 204 -11.15 31.94 -4.27
CA PHE A 204 -10.57 30.62 -3.97
C PHE A 204 -9.77 30.12 -5.17
N ILE A 205 -8.47 29.94 -5.01
CA ILE A 205 -7.55 29.56 -6.08
C ILE A 205 -7.11 28.12 -5.90
N TYR A 206 -7.39 27.29 -6.91
CA TYR A 206 -6.84 25.94 -6.96
C TYR A 206 -5.54 25.96 -7.76
N LEU A 207 -4.40 25.85 -7.05
CA LEU A 207 -3.09 25.72 -7.69
C LEU A 207 -2.86 24.25 -8.04
N TYR A 208 -3.07 23.94 -9.32
CA TYR A 208 -2.95 22.60 -9.90
C TYR A 208 -1.81 22.56 -10.95
N PRO A 209 -0.53 22.46 -10.53
CA PRO A 209 0.60 22.58 -11.44
C PRO A 209 0.65 21.45 -12.46
N THR A 210 1.14 21.74 -13.66
CA THR A 210 1.27 20.74 -14.76
C THR A 210 2.20 19.57 -14.44
N PHE A 211 3.07 19.72 -13.43
CA PHE A 211 3.97 18.65 -12.98
C PHE A 211 3.36 17.74 -11.89
N THR A 212 2.12 18.00 -11.47
CA THR A 212 1.48 17.17 -10.44
C THR A 212 0.94 15.87 -11.00
N TYR A 213 1.02 14.82 -10.20
CA TYR A 213 0.32 13.55 -10.44
C TYR A 213 -0.97 13.43 -9.59
N HIS A 214 -1.38 14.53 -8.95
CA HIS A 214 -2.66 14.55 -8.23
C HIS A 214 -3.81 14.26 -9.21
N PRO A 215 -4.79 13.39 -8.86
CA PRO A 215 -5.83 12.96 -9.78
C PRO A 215 -6.67 14.11 -10.34
N LYS A 216 -6.79 14.17 -11.67
CA LYS A 216 -7.52 15.23 -12.38
C LYS A 216 -9.01 15.29 -12.03
N VAL A 217 -9.58 14.20 -11.53
CA VAL A 217 -10.98 14.15 -11.06
C VAL A 217 -11.26 15.17 -9.97
N SER A 218 -10.26 15.62 -9.22
CA SER A 218 -10.42 16.67 -8.20
C SER A 218 -10.83 18.02 -8.78
N VAL A 219 -10.46 18.31 -10.03
CA VAL A 219 -10.73 19.62 -10.68
C VAL A 219 -12.23 19.86 -10.87
N PRO A 220 -13.01 18.99 -11.58
CA PRO A 220 -14.44 19.23 -11.75
C PRO A 220 -15.23 19.25 -10.43
N TYR A 221 -14.80 18.53 -9.40
CA TYR A 221 -15.45 18.58 -8.10
C TYR A 221 -15.16 19.87 -7.33
N PHE A 222 -13.95 20.42 -7.46
CA PHE A 222 -13.64 21.75 -6.97
C PHE A 222 -14.47 22.83 -7.66
N GLU A 223 -14.55 22.81 -8.99
CA GLU A 223 -15.33 23.75 -9.79
C GLU A 223 -16.82 23.64 -9.46
N LYS A 224 -17.32 22.40 -9.32
CA LYS A 224 -18.70 22.14 -8.89
C LYS A 224 -18.98 22.75 -7.51
N PHE A 225 -18.13 22.52 -6.52
CA PHE A 225 -18.26 23.11 -5.19
C PHE A 225 -18.34 24.64 -5.26
N CYS A 226 -17.42 25.27 -5.98
CA CYS A 226 -17.40 26.73 -6.10
C CYS A 226 -18.66 27.26 -6.80
N THR A 227 -19.18 26.57 -7.81
CA THR A 227 -20.41 26.92 -8.53
C THR A 227 -21.65 26.76 -7.65
N ASP A 228 -21.80 25.63 -6.99
CA ASP A 228 -22.95 25.31 -6.13
C ASP A 228 -23.09 26.33 -4.97
N TYR A 229 -21.97 26.80 -4.43
CA TYR A 229 -21.95 27.75 -3.30
C TYR A 229 -21.63 29.20 -3.67
N GLN A 230 -21.60 29.51 -4.99
CA GLN A 230 -21.35 30.86 -5.53
C GLN A 230 -20.04 31.49 -5.03
N ILE A 231 -18.99 30.69 -4.96
CA ILE A 231 -17.65 31.13 -4.56
C ILE A 231 -16.88 31.56 -5.81
N ASN A 232 -16.33 32.78 -5.77
CA ASN A 232 -15.44 33.25 -6.82
C ASN A 232 -14.16 32.43 -6.81
N PHE A 233 -13.83 31.77 -7.92
CA PHE A 233 -12.66 30.88 -7.99
C PHE A 233 -11.82 31.07 -9.24
N LYS A 234 -10.60 30.52 -9.18
CA LYS A 234 -9.67 30.50 -10.31
C LYS A 234 -8.83 29.23 -10.27
N MET A 235 -8.67 28.61 -11.45
CA MET A 235 -7.68 27.55 -11.65
C MET A 235 -6.32 28.15 -12.04
N LEU A 236 -5.26 27.72 -11.38
CA LEU A 236 -3.89 28.15 -11.70
C LEU A 236 -3.01 26.94 -12.01
N TYR A 237 -2.70 26.74 -13.29
CA TYR A 237 -1.88 25.62 -13.77
C TYR A 237 -0.39 25.95 -13.87
N ASP A 238 -0.08 27.21 -14.13
CA ASP A 238 1.32 27.66 -14.27
C ASP A 238 1.91 28.05 -12.92
N PHE A 239 2.74 27.18 -12.38
CA PHE A 239 3.42 27.40 -11.11
C PHE A 239 4.34 28.65 -11.11
N LYS A 240 4.82 29.08 -12.27
CA LYS A 240 5.65 30.30 -12.38
C LYS A 240 4.84 31.56 -12.14
N LYS A 241 3.55 31.53 -12.47
CA LYS A 241 2.60 32.64 -12.28
C LYS A 241 1.98 32.67 -10.89
N PHE A 242 2.38 31.76 -10.00
CA PHE A 242 1.88 31.72 -8.64
C PHE A 242 2.41 32.91 -7.85
N ASP A 243 1.53 33.86 -7.57
CA ASP A 243 1.79 35.08 -6.82
C ASP A 243 0.67 35.35 -5.82
N LEU A 244 0.99 35.44 -4.51
CA LEU A 244 0.00 35.58 -3.44
C LEU A 244 -0.61 36.99 -3.39
N GLN A 245 -1.94 37.03 -3.25
CA GLN A 245 -2.65 38.26 -3.02
C GLN A 245 -3.42 38.22 -1.69
N LYS A 246 -3.46 39.34 -0.99
CA LYS A 246 -4.20 39.48 0.27
C LYS A 246 -5.72 39.22 0.04
N GLY A 247 -6.31 38.45 0.91
CA GLY A 247 -7.72 38.08 0.89
C GLY A 247 -8.07 36.90 -0.02
N GLU A 248 -7.08 36.19 -0.55
CA GLU A 248 -7.28 34.98 -1.35
C GLU A 248 -7.05 33.72 -0.51
N LEU A 249 -7.77 32.63 -0.86
CA LEU A 249 -7.61 31.29 -0.32
C LEU A 249 -6.98 30.40 -1.39
N TYR A 250 -6.03 29.56 -1.01
CA TYR A 250 -5.33 28.66 -1.93
C TYR A 250 -5.51 27.21 -1.55
N LEU A 251 -5.96 26.36 -2.50
CA LEU A 251 -5.89 24.90 -2.39
C LEU A 251 -4.63 24.39 -3.09
N LEU A 252 -3.76 23.71 -2.35
CA LEU A 252 -2.44 23.27 -2.80
C LEU A 252 -2.31 21.75 -2.73
N VAL A 253 -1.86 21.10 -3.81
CA VAL A 253 -1.79 19.63 -3.94
C VAL A 253 -0.41 19.03 -3.69
N SER A 254 0.57 19.85 -3.28
CA SER A 254 1.91 19.33 -2.99
C SER A 254 2.65 20.18 -1.96
N ASP A 255 3.57 19.54 -1.22
CA ASP A 255 4.43 20.26 -0.25
C ASP A 255 5.36 21.26 -0.94
N ARG A 256 5.73 21.01 -2.21
CA ARG A 256 6.51 21.98 -3.02
C ARG A 256 5.74 23.28 -3.25
N THR A 257 4.42 23.19 -3.48
CA THR A 257 3.59 24.38 -3.65
C THR A 257 3.34 25.08 -2.32
N LEU A 258 3.20 24.31 -1.23
CA LEU A 258 3.08 24.85 0.13
C LEU A 258 4.35 25.60 0.55
N ALA A 259 5.54 25.06 0.28
CA ALA A 259 6.79 25.75 0.56
C ALA A 259 6.87 27.09 -0.15
N LYS A 260 6.55 27.17 -1.46
CA LYS A 260 6.51 28.43 -2.21
C LYS A 260 5.46 29.42 -1.67
N PHE A 261 4.32 28.90 -1.21
CA PHE A 261 3.29 29.72 -0.54
C PHE A 261 3.87 30.37 0.73
N LEU A 262 4.52 29.59 1.58
CA LEU A 262 5.12 30.07 2.84
C LEU A 262 6.27 31.04 2.60
N ASP A 263 7.11 30.82 1.59
CA ASP A 263 8.17 31.73 1.17
C ASP A 263 7.59 33.09 0.76
N GLN A 264 6.53 33.11 -0.04
CA GLN A 264 5.88 34.36 -0.43
C GLN A 264 5.17 35.04 0.75
N CYS A 265 4.58 34.28 1.68
CA CYS A 265 4.05 34.86 2.92
C CYS A 265 5.13 35.61 3.68
N ALA A 266 6.31 35.02 3.83
CA ALA A 266 7.44 35.66 4.50
C ALA A 266 7.93 36.92 3.74
N GLN A 267 8.11 36.84 2.43
CA GLN A 267 8.56 37.95 1.59
C GLN A 267 7.59 39.15 1.57
N LYS A 268 6.27 38.84 1.58
CA LYS A 268 5.22 39.89 1.51
C LYS A 268 4.68 40.30 2.88
N ASN A 269 5.21 39.75 3.97
CA ASN A 269 4.72 39.95 5.35
C ASN A 269 3.21 39.58 5.50
N LEU A 270 2.74 38.51 4.81
CA LEU A 270 1.39 38.00 4.91
C LEU A 270 1.30 36.86 5.94
N VAL A 271 0.26 36.88 6.75
CA VAL A 271 0.01 35.85 7.77
C VAL A 271 -1.08 34.90 7.30
N PRO A 272 -0.78 33.59 7.15
CA PRO A 272 -1.78 32.59 6.86
C PRO A 272 -2.92 32.62 7.88
N GLY A 273 -4.16 32.45 7.42
CA GLY A 273 -5.38 32.49 8.23
C GLY A 273 -5.89 33.91 8.56
N ARG A 274 -5.03 34.94 8.44
CA ARG A 274 -5.40 36.35 8.67
C ARG A 274 -5.45 37.15 7.37
N ASP A 275 -4.36 37.15 6.62
CA ASP A 275 -4.20 37.96 5.41
C ASP A 275 -4.48 37.16 4.12
N VAL A 276 -4.18 35.87 4.17
CA VAL A 276 -4.29 34.93 3.07
C VAL A 276 -4.58 33.53 3.64
N GLY A 277 -5.43 32.74 2.96
CA GLY A 277 -5.75 31.38 3.42
C GLY A 277 -5.01 30.31 2.64
N VAL A 278 -4.77 29.16 3.28
CA VAL A 278 -4.26 27.98 2.61
C VAL A 278 -4.89 26.69 3.14
N ILE A 279 -5.30 25.82 2.20
CA ILE A 279 -5.67 24.44 2.43
C ILE A 279 -4.65 23.60 1.65
N SER A 280 -3.96 22.67 2.32
CA SER A 280 -2.99 21.79 1.69
C SER A 280 -3.53 20.35 1.59
N TYR A 281 -3.36 19.71 0.45
CA TYR A 281 -3.73 18.31 0.28
C TYR A 281 -2.73 17.40 0.99
N ASN A 282 -3.24 16.29 1.55
CA ASN A 282 -2.55 15.30 2.36
C ASN A 282 -1.93 15.85 3.66
N GLU A 283 -2.24 15.17 4.75
CA GLU A 283 -1.64 15.41 6.06
C GLU A 283 -0.17 14.93 6.06
N THR A 284 0.69 15.72 6.71
CA THR A 284 2.04 15.30 7.05
C THR A 284 2.37 15.74 8.47
N PRO A 285 3.24 15.02 9.22
CA PRO A 285 3.51 15.35 10.63
C PRO A 285 3.90 16.80 10.88
N MET A 286 4.63 17.43 9.94
CA MET A 286 5.09 18.81 10.09
C MET A 286 3.98 19.86 9.91
N LYS A 287 2.94 19.59 9.14
CA LYS A 287 1.88 20.58 8.85
C LYS A 287 1.12 21.04 10.10
N LYS A 288 1.12 20.24 11.16
CA LYS A 288 0.51 20.60 12.46
C LYS A 288 1.25 21.74 13.16
N TYR A 289 2.54 21.89 12.91
CA TYR A 289 3.43 22.80 13.64
C TYR A 289 3.87 24.02 12.83
N VAL A 290 3.71 23.97 11.51
CA VAL A 290 4.07 25.09 10.63
C VAL A 290 3.02 26.19 10.74
N LYS A 291 3.45 27.44 11.11
CA LYS A 291 2.58 28.62 11.21
C LYS A 291 1.31 28.36 12.02
N ASP A 292 1.45 27.76 13.19
CA ASP A 292 0.37 27.39 14.12
C ASP A 292 -0.65 26.37 13.52
N GLY A 293 -0.23 25.67 12.49
CA GLY A 293 -0.95 24.60 11.84
C GLY A 293 -1.56 24.97 10.48
N ILE A 294 -1.25 24.14 9.51
CA ILE A 294 -1.83 24.22 8.14
C ILE A 294 -3.09 23.37 8.09
N THR A 295 -4.19 23.97 7.66
CA THR A 295 -5.45 23.25 7.34
C THR A 295 -5.21 22.30 6.19
N VAL A 296 -5.67 21.06 6.35
CA VAL A 296 -5.45 20.03 5.34
C VAL A 296 -6.73 19.32 4.94
N ILE A 297 -6.81 18.92 3.67
CA ILE A 297 -7.73 17.89 3.18
C ILE A 297 -6.91 16.62 3.05
N SER A 298 -7.27 15.59 3.79
CA SER A 298 -6.48 14.36 3.83
C SER A 298 -7.33 13.13 4.10
N THR A 299 -6.88 12.02 3.51
CA THR A 299 -7.28 10.68 3.91
C THR A 299 -6.53 10.25 5.17
N ASP A 300 -7.12 9.36 5.93
CA ASP A 300 -6.48 8.70 7.07
C ASP A 300 -5.52 7.61 6.58
N PHE A 301 -4.24 8.00 6.36
CA PHE A 301 -3.22 7.10 5.86
C PHE A 301 -2.77 6.05 6.89
N GLU A 302 -2.96 6.33 8.18
CA GLU A 302 -2.72 5.34 9.23
C GLU A 302 -3.76 4.22 9.16
N LEU A 303 -5.04 4.57 9.07
CA LEU A 303 -6.11 3.61 8.85
C LEU A 303 -5.93 2.85 7.53
N MET A 304 -5.52 3.53 6.44
CA MET A 304 -5.25 2.89 5.16
C MET A 304 -4.15 1.84 5.30
N GLY A 305 -3.04 2.15 5.97
CA GLY A 305 -1.96 1.20 6.23
C GLY A 305 -2.42 -0.03 7.01
N LYS A 306 -3.22 0.15 8.07
CA LYS A 306 -3.83 -0.95 8.84
C LYS A 306 -4.71 -1.85 7.97
N LYS A 307 -5.54 -1.26 7.11
CA LYS A 307 -6.42 -2.02 6.20
C LYS A 307 -5.65 -2.77 5.11
N ILE A 308 -4.57 -2.20 4.61
CA ILE A 308 -3.66 -2.88 3.69
C ILE A 308 -2.99 -4.09 4.38
N ALA A 309 -2.59 -3.94 5.66
CA ALA A 309 -2.03 -5.03 6.45
C ALA A 309 -3.04 -6.15 6.72
N GLU A 310 -4.31 -5.84 6.95
CA GLU A 310 -5.38 -6.85 7.07
C GLU A 310 -5.44 -7.73 5.83
N PHE A 311 -5.42 -7.15 4.62
CA PHE A 311 -5.34 -7.93 3.38
C PHE A 311 -4.04 -8.75 3.29
N ALA A 312 -2.90 -8.16 3.66
CA ALA A 312 -1.62 -8.88 3.66
C ALA A 312 -1.63 -10.08 4.63
N ASN A 313 -2.25 -9.94 5.80
CA ASN A 313 -2.35 -10.98 6.81
C ASN A 313 -3.32 -12.11 6.41
N THR A 314 -4.54 -11.75 5.97
CA THR A 314 -5.64 -12.71 5.79
C THR A 314 -5.84 -13.14 4.34
N GLY A 315 -5.63 -12.24 3.36
CA GLY A 315 -6.00 -12.42 1.95
C GLY A 315 -7.50 -12.27 1.70
N GLU A 316 -8.26 -11.82 2.68
CA GLU A 316 -9.68 -11.58 2.51
C GLU A 316 -9.94 -10.46 1.51
N LYS A 317 -10.94 -10.66 0.65
CA LYS A 317 -11.33 -9.63 -0.32
C LYS A 317 -11.88 -8.41 0.40
N THR A 318 -11.44 -7.24 -0.05
CA THR A 318 -11.91 -5.96 0.48
C THR A 318 -12.06 -4.94 -0.63
N ASN A 319 -13.13 -4.13 -0.57
CA ASN A 319 -13.31 -2.95 -1.39
C ASN A 319 -13.72 -1.81 -0.46
N LEU A 320 -12.75 -0.96 -0.14
CA LEU A 320 -12.92 0.04 0.91
C LEU A 320 -12.49 1.42 0.42
N VAL A 321 -13.36 2.40 0.60
CA VAL A 321 -13.02 3.83 0.48
C VAL A 321 -12.62 4.34 1.85
N ILE A 322 -11.40 4.87 1.96
CA ILE A 322 -10.97 5.55 3.18
C ILE A 322 -11.44 7.01 3.10
N PRO A 323 -12.22 7.50 4.07
CA PRO A 323 -12.77 8.84 4.01
C PRO A 323 -11.69 9.92 3.95
N THR A 324 -11.92 10.90 3.06
CA THR A 324 -11.17 12.15 3.00
C THR A 324 -11.87 13.20 3.86
N LYS A 325 -11.14 13.95 4.67
CA LYS A 325 -11.67 14.94 5.61
C LYS A 325 -10.88 16.23 5.60
N LEU A 326 -11.56 17.34 5.90
CA LEU A 326 -10.94 18.62 6.21
C LEU A 326 -10.57 18.68 7.69
N SER A 327 -9.28 18.86 7.97
CA SER A 327 -8.78 19.15 9.32
C SER A 327 -8.46 20.64 9.41
N ILE A 328 -9.33 21.39 10.06
CA ILE A 328 -9.22 22.85 10.20
C ILE A 328 -8.15 23.21 11.23
N ARG A 329 -7.29 24.16 10.87
CA ARG A 329 -6.25 24.76 11.70
C ARG A 329 -6.17 26.27 11.43
N SER A 330 -5.15 26.92 11.96
CA SER A 330 -5.01 28.39 11.93
C SER A 330 -4.84 28.99 10.52
N SER A 331 -4.61 28.19 9.48
CA SER A 331 -4.28 28.72 8.16
C SER A 331 -5.49 29.12 7.28
N ILE A 332 -6.74 28.99 7.78
CA ILE A 332 -7.97 29.50 7.14
C ILE A 332 -8.91 30.15 8.15
#